data_3a9b4b36827b6b11d9852f6f8e8d12a9
#
_entry.id   3a9b4b36827b6b11d9852f6f8e8d12a9
#
_cell.length_a   1.000
_cell.length_b   1.000
_cell.length_c   1.000
_cell.angle_alpha   90.00
_cell.angle_beta   90.00
_cell.angle_gamma   90.00
#
_symmetry.space_group_name_H-M   'P 1'
#
loop_
_entity.id
_entity.type
_entity.pdbx_description
1 polymer ?
#
loop_
_entity_poly.entity_id
_entity_poly.type
_entity_poly.pdbx_seq_one_letter_code
_entity_poly.pdbx_strand_id
1 'polypeptide(L)'
;MFEIKRYSLHDKAAWDEYVSKARNATFLFFRNYMDYHSDRFHDYSLMFYKNGKLHSLLPAHCSDDVFCSHFGLTYGGLIMDRHVTAVETCHLFEELGDYLRLKGFKRVLYKAVPWIYHQVPSEEDLYALFWKCGAKLYTRNIGTTIFIQQHLKWRRNHLRQLKKARLNGISVQRGADIAEFWPVLEEHLHQRYQSKPVHTLAEMQLLQSNFPQNIIQYNAYKDSHIVGGVTIYLSQQVVHAQYSSGNDEGMASGAMEIIYDKIMCEDYPDYAYLDLGSSTEQGCSVINEGLIGFKEGFGGRAVVYDTYEWGL
;
A
#
# COMPACT_ATOMS: atom_id res chain seq x y z
N MET A 1 22.82 -21.49 7.19
CA MET A 1 23.35 -20.17 7.67
C MET A 1 23.16 -19.17 6.55
N PHE A 2 22.63 -18.01 6.88
CA PHE A 2 22.48 -16.88 5.97
C PHE A 2 23.63 -15.90 6.13
N GLU A 3 24.08 -15.31 5.04
CA GLU A 3 24.91 -14.13 5.06
C GLU A 3 23.95 -12.93 5.00
N ILE A 4 23.94 -12.07 6.04
CA ILE A 4 23.08 -10.91 6.16
C ILE A 4 23.89 -9.66 5.82
N LYS A 5 23.51 -8.96 4.75
CA LYS A 5 24.15 -7.71 4.32
C LYS A 5 23.16 -6.55 4.43
N ARG A 6 23.65 -5.41 4.91
CA ARG A 6 22.91 -4.17 4.78
C ARG A 6 22.99 -3.70 3.33
N TYR A 7 21.86 -3.28 2.77
CA TYR A 7 21.80 -2.67 1.45
C TYR A 7 22.73 -1.45 1.33
N SER A 8 23.34 -1.30 0.17
CA SER A 8 24.07 -0.11 -0.25
C SER A 8 23.67 0.28 -1.68
N LEU A 9 23.99 1.51 -2.09
CA LEU A 9 23.66 1.99 -3.44
C LEU A 9 24.22 1.11 -4.58
N HIS A 10 25.34 0.41 -4.33
CA HIS A 10 25.93 -0.53 -5.29
C HIS A 10 25.07 -1.77 -5.53
N ASP A 11 24.19 -2.10 -4.58
CA ASP A 11 23.32 -3.27 -4.64
C ASP A 11 21.99 -3.00 -5.34
N LYS A 12 21.74 -1.75 -5.77
CA LYS A 12 20.47 -1.31 -6.35
C LYS A 12 19.97 -2.22 -7.48
N ALA A 13 20.85 -2.56 -8.42
CA ALA A 13 20.47 -3.39 -9.56
C ALA A 13 20.03 -4.80 -9.11
N ALA A 14 20.77 -5.42 -8.18
CA ALA A 14 20.43 -6.74 -7.63
C ALA A 14 19.15 -6.71 -6.80
N TRP A 15 18.93 -5.62 -6.02
CA TRP A 15 17.70 -5.38 -5.27
C TRP A 15 16.49 -5.28 -6.19
N ASP A 16 16.54 -4.38 -7.17
CA ASP A 16 15.43 -4.11 -8.09
C ASP A 16 15.13 -5.34 -8.98
N GLU A 17 16.16 -6.08 -9.40
CA GLU A 17 15.98 -7.36 -10.11
C GLU A 17 15.26 -8.40 -9.25
N TYR A 18 15.62 -8.52 -7.97
CA TYR A 18 14.95 -9.44 -7.05
C TYR A 18 13.48 -9.06 -6.83
N VAL A 19 13.19 -7.77 -6.58
CA VAL A 19 11.83 -7.24 -6.42
C VAL A 19 10.96 -7.58 -7.64
N SER A 20 11.50 -7.47 -8.85
CA SER A 20 10.75 -7.76 -10.09
C SER A 20 10.29 -9.22 -10.22
N LYS A 21 10.96 -10.16 -9.54
CA LYS A 21 10.70 -11.60 -9.59
C LYS A 21 10.00 -12.14 -8.34
N ALA A 22 9.90 -11.33 -7.30
CA ALA A 22 9.36 -11.74 -6.03
C ALA A 22 7.84 -11.95 -6.09
N ARG A 23 7.36 -12.98 -5.37
CA ARG A 23 5.95 -13.40 -5.38
C ARG A 23 5.04 -12.53 -4.50
N ASN A 24 5.60 -11.74 -3.60
CA ASN A 24 4.88 -10.86 -2.68
C ASN A 24 5.37 -9.42 -2.72
N ALA A 25 6.12 -9.04 -3.75
CA ALA A 25 6.55 -7.66 -3.94
C ALA A 25 5.57 -6.84 -4.77
N THR A 26 5.60 -5.54 -4.54
CA THR A 26 4.95 -4.52 -5.37
C THR A 26 5.98 -3.47 -5.80
N PHE A 27 5.58 -2.53 -6.65
CA PHE A 27 6.49 -1.47 -7.09
C PHE A 27 6.98 -0.55 -5.96
N LEU A 28 6.31 -0.55 -4.80
CA LEU A 28 6.72 0.20 -3.62
C LEU A 28 8.10 -0.22 -3.10
N PHE A 29 8.56 -1.43 -3.44
CA PHE A 29 9.84 -1.96 -2.99
C PHE A 29 11.01 -1.71 -3.94
N PHE A 30 10.77 -1.13 -5.13
CA PHE A 30 11.86 -0.64 -5.96
C PHE A 30 12.57 0.53 -5.30
N ARG A 31 13.89 0.61 -5.44
CA ARG A 31 14.70 1.65 -4.79
C ARG A 31 14.31 3.07 -5.24
N ASN A 32 13.91 3.25 -6.50
CA ASN A 32 13.41 4.55 -6.97
C ASN A 32 12.12 5.00 -6.26
N TYR A 33 11.34 4.05 -5.67
CA TYR A 33 10.21 4.40 -4.81
C TYR A 33 10.67 4.57 -3.36
N MET A 34 11.48 3.64 -2.82
CA MET A 34 11.89 3.69 -1.42
C MET A 34 12.76 4.90 -1.08
N ASP A 35 13.60 5.33 -2.03
CA ASP A 35 14.61 6.36 -1.77
C ASP A 35 14.08 7.80 -1.85
N TYR A 36 12.83 8.03 -2.31
CA TYR A 36 12.28 9.39 -2.45
C TYR A 36 12.16 10.13 -1.12
N HIS A 37 12.07 9.42 -0.01
CA HIS A 37 11.91 9.98 1.33
C HIS A 37 13.04 9.56 2.29
N SER A 38 14.23 9.33 1.74
CA SER A 38 15.44 8.96 2.51
C SER A 38 15.88 10.03 3.54
N ASP A 39 15.42 11.26 3.39
CA ASP A 39 15.56 12.34 4.36
C ASP A 39 14.80 12.10 5.68
N ARG A 40 13.68 11.34 5.60
CA ARG A 40 12.79 11.05 6.75
C ARG A 40 13.02 9.66 7.34
N PHE A 41 13.50 8.72 6.55
CA PHE A 41 13.69 7.33 6.94
C PHE A 41 15.13 6.88 6.69
N HIS A 42 15.89 6.69 7.76
CA HIS A 42 17.27 6.19 7.67
C HIS A 42 17.28 4.72 7.27
N ASP A 43 17.56 4.45 6.00
CA ASP A 43 17.54 3.11 5.43
C ASP A 43 18.42 2.13 6.23
N TYR A 44 17.83 1.02 6.59
CA TYR A 44 18.48 -0.14 7.19
C TYR A 44 18.03 -1.43 6.52
N SER A 45 17.70 -1.37 5.23
CA SER A 45 17.24 -2.52 4.43
C SER A 45 18.30 -3.63 4.42
N LEU A 46 17.82 -4.87 4.48
CA LEU A 46 18.67 -6.05 4.56
C LEU A 46 18.50 -6.95 3.32
N MET A 47 19.61 -7.53 2.89
CA MET A 47 19.72 -8.52 1.84
C MET A 47 20.22 -9.84 2.43
N PHE A 48 19.48 -10.91 2.24
CA PHE A 48 19.83 -12.23 2.77
C PHE A 48 20.37 -13.12 1.66
N TYR A 49 21.56 -13.62 1.84
CA TYR A 49 22.20 -14.54 0.90
C TYR A 49 22.27 -15.95 1.50
N LYS A 50 22.02 -16.96 0.68
CA LYS A 50 22.17 -18.37 1.02
C LYS A 50 23.00 -19.05 -0.06
N ASN A 51 24.11 -19.71 0.32
CA ASN A 51 25.05 -20.33 -0.61
C ASN A 51 25.49 -19.38 -1.75
N GLY A 52 25.77 -18.12 -1.40
CA GLY A 52 26.22 -17.09 -2.34
C GLY A 52 25.15 -16.53 -3.28
N LYS A 53 23.88 -16.96 -3.16
CA LYS A 53 22.75 -16.44 -3.95
C LYS A 53 21.84 -15.57 -3.10
N LEU A 54 21.35 -14.49 -3.67
CA LEU A 54 20.35 -13.63 -3.03
C LEU A 54 19.06 -14.44 -2.84
N HIS A 55 18.61 -14.56 -1.58
CA HIS A 55 17.51 -15.41 -1.16
C HIS A 55 16.24 -14.60 -0.87
N SER A 56 16.39 -13.46 -0.18
CA SER A 56 15.26 -12.59 0.19
C SER A 56 15.74 -11.21 0.55
N LEU A 57 14.79 -10.26 0.61
CA LEU A 57 15.04 -8.86 0.96
C LEU A 57 14.13 -8.46 2.12
N LEU A 58 14.60 -7.55 2.97
CA LEU A 58 13.77 -6.92 4.00
C LEU A 58 13.93 -5.39 3.91
N PRO A 59 12.95 -4.71 3.27
CA PRO A 59 12.89 -3.25 3.32
C PRO A 59 12.79 -2.77 4.76
N ALA A 60 13.69 -1.91 5.19
CA ALA A 60 13.70 -1.49 6.58
C ALA A 60 14.32 -0.09 6.76
N HIS A 61 13.97 0.53 7.86
CA HIS A 61 14.66 1.70 8.40
C HIS A 61 14.90 1.48 9.89
N CYS A 62 15.72 2.31 10.50
CA CYS A 62 15.93 2.31 11.95
C CYS A 62 15.54 3.64 12.57
N SER A 63 15.06 3.57 13.81
CA SER A 63 14.85 4.72 14.69
C SER A 63 15.37 4.36 16.06
N ASP A 64 16.46 4.99 16.47
CA ASP A 64 17.21 4.67 17.68
C ASP A 64 17.58 3.16 17.76
N ASP A 65 17.12 2.47 18.79
CA ASP A 65 17.32 1.03 19.00
C ASP A 65 16.17 0.14 18.47
N VAL A 66 15.29 0.70 17.62
CA VAL A 66 14.17 0.01 17.00
C VAL A 66 14.45 -0.22 15.52
N PHE A 67 14.41 -1.49 15.11
CA PHE A 67 14.43 -1.89 13.70
C PHE A 67 12.98 -1.96 13.18
N CYS A 68 12.70 -1.29 12.08
CA CYS A 68 11.34 -1.19 11.52
C CYS A 68 11.32 -1.69 10.07
N SER A 69 10.40 -2.58 9.74
CA SER A 69 10.16 -2.92 8.33
C SER A 69 9.39 -1.79 7.64
N HIS A 70 10.08 -0.80 7.25
CA HIS A 70 9.83 0.43 6.50
C HIS A 70 8.46 1.13 6.69
N PHE A 71 8.31 1.93 7.76
CA PHE A 71 7.08 2.69 8.02
C PHE A 71 6.75 3.79 7.00
N GLY A 72 7.71 4.19 6.17
CA GLY A 72 7.46 5.10 5.04
C GLY A 72 6.70 4.47 3.87
N LEU A 73 6.41 3.16 3.93
CA LEU A 73 5.62 2.44 2.93
C LEU A 73 4.25 2.05 3.49
N THR A 74 3.28 1.81 2.61
CA THR A 74 1.94 1.32 2.99
C THR A 74 2.03 -0.02 3.75
N TYR A 75 2.92 -0.89 3.33
CA TYR A 75 3.28 -2.18 3.94
C TYR A 75 4.77 -2.46 3.68
N GLY A 76 5.35 -3.37 4.46
CA GLY A 76 6.75 -3.78 4.36
C GLY A 76 6.88 -5.30 4.35
N GLY A 77 7.75 -5.84 5.20
CA GLY A 77 7.91 -7.28 5.39
C GLY A 77 8.96 -7.93 4.50
N LEU A 78 9.14 -9.23 4.70
CA LEU A 78 10.12 -10.03 3.96
C LEU A 78 9.66 -10.22 2.52
N ILE A 79 10.51 -9.85 1.58
CA ILE A 79 10.28 -10.03 0.14
C ILE A 79 10.89 -11.35 -0.29
N MET A 80 10.06 -12.22 -0.85
CA MET A 80 10.38 -13.60 -1.16
C MET A 80 10.14 -13.92 -2.63
N ASP A 81 11.05 -14.66 -3.24
CA ASP A 81 10.82 -15.23 -4.57
C ASP A 81 10.03 -16.56 -4.48
N ARG A 82 9.88 -17.24 -5.62
CA ARG A 82 9.11 -18.49 -5.71
C ARG A 82 9.82 -19.70 -5.10
N HIS A 83 11.09 -19.58 -4.72
CA HIS A 83 11.90 -20.67 -4.20
C HIS A 83 12.02 -20.66 -2.68
N VAL A 84 11.75 -19.54 -2.03
CA VAL A 84 11.81 -19.41 -0.57
C VAL A 84 10.75 -20.28 0.10
N THR A 85 11.19 -21.09 1.06
CA THR A 85 10.35 -22.04 1.79
C THR A 85 10.10 -21.62 3.23
N ALA A 86 9.05 -22.17 3.86
CA ALA A 86 8.70 -21.86 5.25
C ALA A 86 9.83 -22.23 6.24
N VAL A 87 10.52 -23.35 6.03
CA VAL A 87 11.64 -23.78 6.89
C VAL A 87 12.80 -22.80 6.78
N GLU A 88 13.14 -22.38 5.57
CA GLU A 88 14.20 -21.38 5.35
C GLU A 88 13.85 -20.03 5.96
N THR A 89 12.59 -19.60 5.85
CA THR A 89 12.11 -18.36 6.46
C THR A 89 12.20 -18.42 7.99
N CYS A 90 11.84 -19.55 8.62
CA CYS A 90 12.02 -19.74 10.06
C CYS A 90 13.48 -19.60 10.50
N HIS A 91 14.41 -20.26 9.79
CA HIS A 91 15.85 -20.14 10.10
C HIS A 91 16.37 -18.72 9.88
N LEU A 92 15.88 -18.05 8.82
CA LEU A 92 16.25 -16.66 8.55
C LEU A 92 15.85 -15.73 9.69
N PHE A 93 14.64 -15.88 10.24
CA PHE A 93 14.17 -15.02 11.34
C PHE A 93 14.92 -15.29 12.66
N GLU A 94 15.38 -16.53 12.92
CA GLU A 94 16.29 -16.82 14.04
C GLU A 94 17.62 -16.07 13.86
N GLU A 95 18.26 -16.23 12.69
CA GLU A 95 19.54 -15.59 12.39
C GLU A 95 19.40 -14.05 12.31
N LEU A 96 18.26 -13.51 11.84
CA LEU A 96 17.94 -12.10 11.86
C LEU A 96 17.90 -11.55 13.28
N GLY A 97 17.25 -12.26 14.21
CA GLY A 97 17.19 -11.85 15.61
C GLY A 97 18.59 -11.74 16.24
N ASP A 98 19.44 -12.72 16.00
CA ASP A 98 20.83 -12.70 16.48
C ASP A 98 21.65 -11.56 15.85
N TYR A 99 21.50 -11.36 14.54
CA TYR A 99 22.16 -10.26 13.82
C TYR A 99 21.75 -8.91 14.37
N LEU A 100 20.46 -8.66 14.59
CA LEU A 100 19.96 -7.37 15.07
C LEU A 100 20.40 -7.11 16.52
N ARG A 101 20.43 -8.13 17.41
CA ARG A 101 21.01 -8.00 18.78
C ARG A 101 22.47 -7.58 18.73
N LEU A 102 23.26 -8.22 17.87
CA LEU A 102 24.70 -7.87 17.68
C LEU A 102 24.90 -6.45 17.16
N LYS A 103 23.90 -5.90 16.44
CA LYS A 103 23.91 -4.50 15.97
C LYS A 103 23.36 -3.51 17.00
N GLY A 104 22.93 -3.96 18.18
CA GLY A 104 22.48 -3.13 19.28
C GLY A 104 20.99 -2.77 19.25
N PHE A 105 20.21 -3.35 18.34
CA PHE A 105 18.76 -3.18 18.37
C PHE A 105 18.15 -3.94 19.56
N LYS A 106 17.06 -3.40 20.10
CA LYS A 106 16.33 -3.97 21.23
C LYS A 106 14.93 -4.44 20.85
N ARG A 107 14.37 -3.89 19.78
CA ARG A 107 13.00 -4.14 19.36
C ARG A 107 12.87 -4.13 17.85
N VAL A 108 11.96 -4.96 17.36
CA VAL A 108 11.57 -4.96 15.94
C VAL A 108 10.09 -4.64 15.82
N LEU A 109 9.77 -3.77 14.87
CA LEU A 109 8.42 -3.53 14.39
C LEU A 109 8.32 -4.02 12.95
N TYR A 110 7.44 -4.98 12.69
CA TYR A 110 7.31 -5.65 11.41
C TYR A 110 5.92 -5.43 10.81
N LYS A 111 5.86 -4.68 9.73
CA LYS A 111 4.64 -4.33 9.01
C LYS A 111 4.49 -5.31 7.85
N ALA A 112 3.57 -6.26 7.98
CA ALA A 112 3.40 -7.33 7.00
C ALA A 112 2.81 -6.83 5.67
N VAL A 113 3.15 -7.50 4.56
CA VAL A 113 2.47 -7.32 3.27
C VAL A 113 1.09 -7.99 3.37
N PRO A 114 -0.03 -7.28 3.12
CA PRO A 114 -1.34 -7.91 3.13
C PRO A 114 -1.46 -8.97 2.02
N TRP A 115 -2.12 -10.08 2.32
CA TRP A 115 -2.23 -11.25 1.44
C TRP A 115 -2.80 -10.94 0.03
N ILE A 116 -3.63 -9.91 -0.10
CA ILE A 116 -4.19 -9.49 -1.41
C ILE A 116 -3.11 -9.07 -2.42
N TYR A 117 -1.92 -8.66 -1.95
CA TYR A 117 -0.78 -8.28 -2.80
C TYR A 117 0.12 -9.47 -3.17
N HIS A 118 -0.12 -10.65 -2.62
CA HIS A 118 0.64 -11.86 -2.93
C HIS A 118 0.16 -12.48 -4.23
N GLN A 119 1.08 -12.76 -5.17
CA GLN A 119 0.79 -13.46 -6.43
C GLN A 119 0.42 -14.92 -6.20
N VAL A 120 1.00 -15.53 -5.16
CA VAL A 120 0.70 -16.85 -4.63
C VAL A 120 0.76 -16.76 -3.10
N PRO A 121 0.21 -17.72 -2.34
CA PRO A 121 0.31 -17.73 -0.87
C PRO A 121 1.73 -17.49 -0.39
N SER A 122 1.93 -16.52 0.53
CA SER A 122 3.26 -16.03 0.94
C SER A 122 3.22 -15.48 2.36
N GLU A 123 2.76 -16.31 3.32
CA GLU A 123 2.64 -15.94 4.74
C GLU A 123 3.63 -16.73 5.63
N GLU A 124 4.75 -17.20 5.05
CA GLU A 124 5.80 -17.91 5.77
C GLU A 124 6.45 -17.04 6.84
N ASP A 125 6.55 -15.74 6.59
CA ASP A 125 7.04 -14.76 7.54
C ASP A 125 6.12 -14.62 8.76
N LEU A 126 4.79 -14.63 8.57
CA LEU A 126 3.83 -14.58 9.69
C LEU A 126 3.98 -15.79 10.61
N TYR A 127 4.19 -16.98 10.04
CA TYR A 127 4.46 -18.17 10.83
C TYR A 127 5.80 -18.07 11.57
N ALA A 128 6.85 -17.58 10.91
CA ALA A 128 8.17 -17.39 11.52
C ALA A 128 8.12 -16.35 12.66
N LEU A 129 7.40 -15.24 12.48
CA LEU A 129 7.16 -14.23 13.51
C LEU A 129 6.55 -14.85 14.77
N PHE A 130 5.52 -15.67 14.63
CA PHE A 130 4.86 -16.35 15.72
C PHE A 130 5.78 -17.37 16.40
N TRP A 131 6.35 -18.28 15.58
CA TRP A 131 7.06 -19.45 16.07
C TRP A 131 8.48 -19.15 16.58
N LYS A 132 9.23 -18.31 15.84
CA LYS A 132 10.66 -18.08 16.10
C LYS A 132 10.91 -16.80 16.89
N CYS A 133 10.12 -15.77 16.65
CA CYS A 133 10.32 -14.47 17.30
C CYS A 133 9.43 -14.28 18.53
N GLY A 134 8.39 -15.10 18.72
CA GLY A 134 7.38 -14.86 19.75
C GLY A 134 6.69 -13.50 19.59
N ALA A 135 6.60 -13.03 18.34
CA ALA A 135 6.08 -11.71 18.02
C ALA A 135 4.60 -11.59 18.39
N LYS A 136 4.23 -10.40 18.82
CA LYS A 136 2.84 -10.05 19.17
C LYS A 136 2.29 -9.08 18.13
N LEU A 137 0.99 -9.11 17.93
CA LEU A 137 0.29 -8.09 17.16
C LEU A 137 0.41 -6.75 17.89
N TYR A 138 1.04 -5.77 17.21
CA TYR A 138 1.23 -4.42 17.74
C TYR A 138 0.10 -3.48 17.34
N THR A 139 -0.21 -3.42 16.02
CA THR A 139 -1.37 -2.68 15.50
C THR A 139 -2.04 -3.47 14.38
N ARG A 140 -3.34 -3.25 14.23
CA ARG A 140 -4.16 -3.79 13.13
C ARG A 140 -5.04 -2.70 12.56
N ASN A 141 -4.80 -2.34 11.30
CA ASN A 141 -5.71 -1.50 10.55
C ASN A 141 -6.74 -2.37 9.81
N ILE A 142 -7.96 -1.84 9.65
CA ILE A 142 -8.96 -2.44 8.79
C ILE A 142 -9.11 -1.62 7.52
N GLY A 143 -8.85 -2.24 6.37
CA GLY A 143 -9.10 -1.71 5.04
C GLY A 143 -10.32 -2.34 4.40
N THR A 144 -10.78 -1.77 3.29
CA THR A 144 -11.88 -2.33 2.50
C THR A 144 -11.37 -2.69 1.11
N THR A 145 -11.53 -3.95 0.73
CA THR A 145 -11.11 -4.47 -0.57
C THR A 145 -12.30 -5.07 -1.30
N ILE A 146 -12.41 -4.81 -2.59
CA ILE A 146 -13.44 -5.33 -3.49
C ILE A 146 -12.78 -6.43 -4.33
N PHE A 147 -13.35 -7.64 -4.34
CA PHE A 147 -12.99 -8.67 -5.31
C PHE A 147 -13.72 -8.36 -6.62
N ILE A 148 -13.02 -7.78 -7.61
CA ILE A 148 -13.62 -7.14 -8.79
C ILE A 148 -14.55 -8.09 -9.54
N GLN A 149 -14.11 -9.33 -9.80
CA GLN A 149 -14.88 -10.31 -10.58
C GLN A 149 -16.06 -10.91 -9.82
N GLN A 150 -16.10 -10.82 -8.49
CA GLN A 150 -17.13 -11.42 -7.64
C GLN A 150 -17.59 -10.46 -6.53
N HIS A 151 -17.60 -9.16 -6.82
CA HIS A 151 -17.97 -8.17 -5.81
C HIS A 151 -19.43 -8.30 -5.39
N LEU A 152 -19.72 -7.94 -4.14
CA LEU A 152 -21.08 -7.79 -3.67
C LEU A 152 -21.76 -6.62 -4.40
N LYS A 153 -23.06 -6.69 -4.53
CA LYS A 153 -23.82 -5.59 -5.15
C LYS A 153 -23.58 -4.26 -4.40
N TRP A 154 -23.37 -3.22 -5.16
CA TRP A 154 -23.32 -1.87 -4.61
C TRP A 154 -24.60 -1.54 -3.84
N ARG A 155 -24.48 -0.79 -2.76
CA ARG A 155 -25.64 -0.28 -2.01
C ARG A 155 -26.48 0.62 -2.91
N ARG A 156 -27.81 0.65 -2.67
CA ARG A 156 -28.77 1.42 -3.48
C ARG A 156 -28.43 2.91 -3.60
N ASN A 157 -27.84 3.52 -2.56
CA ASN A 157 -27.42 4.91 -2.62
C ASN A 157 -26.30 5.13 -3.64
N HIS A 158 -25.26 4.27 -3.69
CA HIS A 158 -24.18 4.34 -4.68
C HIS A 158 -24.71 4.13 -6.11
N LEU A 159 -25.58 3.15 -6.33
CA LEU A 159 -26.22 2.96 -7.63
C LEU A 159 -27.03 4.20 -8.07
N ARG A 160 -27.71 4.84 -7.13
CA ARG A 160 -28.45 6.08 -7.41
C ARG A 160 -27.50 7.24 -7.73
N GLN A 161 -26.40 7.38 -7.00
CA GLN A 161 -25.39 8.40 -7.26
C GLN A 161 -24.67 8.16 -8.60
N LEU A 162 -24.31 6.93 -8.93
CA LEU A 162 -23.77 6.58 -10.24
C LEU A 162 -24.71 6.99 -11.38
N LYS A 163 -26.00 6.65 -11.26
CA LYS A 163 -27.02 7.08 -12.23
C LYS A 163 -27.10 8.61 -12.33
N LYS A 164 -27.06 9.31 -11.20
CA LYS A 164 -27.06 10.78 -11.13
C LYS A 164 -25.82 11.37 -11.81
N ALA A 165 -24.62 10.80 -11.57
CA ALA A 165 -23.39 11.25 -12.19
C ALA A 165 -23.47 11.18 -13.73
N ARG A 166 -23.99 10.07 -14.25
CA ARG A 166 -24.18 9.87 -15.70
C ARG A 166 -25.20 10.86 -16.28
N LEU A 167 -26.30 11.12 -15.58
CA LEU A 167 -27.32 12.08 -16.02
C LEU A 167 -26.84 13.54 -15.96
N ASN A 168 -25.99 13.87 -15.00
CA ASN A 168 -25.42 15.21 -14.84
C ASN A 168 -24.19 15.45 -15.74
N GLY A 169 -23.84 14.51 -16.62
CA GLY A 169 -22.73 14.65 -17.56
C GLY A 169 -21.36 14.70 -16.89
N ILE A 170 -21.19 14.04 -15.73
CA ILE A 170 -19.85 13.91 -15.12
C ILE A 170 -18.98 13.09 -16.05
N SER A 171 -17.88 13.66 -16.52
CA SER A 171 -16.87 12.97 -17.32
C SER A 171 -15.68 12.56 -16.45
N VAL A 172 -15.04 11.42 -16.79
CA VAL A 172 -13.87 10.92 -16.09
C VAL A 172 -12.70 10.79 -17.06
N GLN A 173 -11.61 11.45 -16.74
CA GLN A 173 -10.35 11.38 -17.49
C GLN A 173 -9.34 10.50 -16.75
N ARG A 174 -8.87 9.42 -17.41
CA ARG A 174 -7.75 8.61 -16.96
C ARG A 174 -6.43 9.22 -17.45
N GLY A 175 -5.38 9.19 -16.64
CA GLY A 175 -4.09 9.82 -16.94
C GLY A 175 -4.13 11.34 -16.89
N ALA A 176 -5.08 11.91 -16.13
CA ALA A 176 -5.20 13.33 -15.90
C ALA A 176 -4.02 13.90 -15.09
N ASP A 177 -3.87 15.23 -15.08
CA ASP A 177 -2.86 15.88 -14.26
C ASP A 177 -3.23 15.79 -12.78
N ILE A 178 -2.34 15.23 -11.97
CA ILE A 178 -2.50 15.15 -10.52
C ILE A 178 -2.51 16.56 -9.87
N ALA A 179 -1.85 17.54 -10.49
CA ALA A 179 -1.81 18.91 -9.97
C ALA A 179 -3.19 19.57 -9.93
N GLU A 180 -4.09 19.24 -10.86
CA GLU A 180 -5.48 19.73 -10.83
C GLU A 180 -6.27 19.14 -9.66
N PHE A 181 -6.03 17.87 -9.31
CA PHE A 181 -6.71 17.18 -8.22
C PHE A 181 -6.18 17.58 -6.85
N TRP A 182 -4.91 17.96 -6.75
CA TRP A 182 -4.25 18.16 -5.46
C TRP A 182 -4.93 19.17 -4.54
N PRO A 183 -5.39 20.34 -5.02
CA PRO A 183 -6.13 21.28 -4.18
C PRO A 183 -7.45 20.71 -3.63
N VAL A 184 -8.16 19.89 -4.41
CA VAL A 184 -9.42 19.23 -3.96
C VAL A 184 -9.11 18.24 -2.83
N LEU A 185 -8.01 17.52 -2.93
CA LEU A 185 -7.57 16.59 -1.89
C LEU A 185 -7.15 17.31 -0.60
N GLU A 186 -6.32 18.37 -0.72
CA GLU A 186 -5.84 19.13 0.44
C GLU A 186 -7.00 19.82 1.18
N GLU A 187 -7.91 20.44 0.46
CA GLU A 187 -9.09 21.09 1.05
C GLU A 187 -9.97 20.09 1.79
N HIS A 188 -10.27 18.95 1.19
CA HIS A 188 -11.07 17.90 1.81
C HIS A 188 -10.43 17.35 3.09
N LEU A 189 -9.12 17.02 3.05
CA LEU A 189 -8.39 16.52 4.21
C LEU A 189 -8.31 17.55 5.32
N HIS A 190 -8.11 18.83 4.98
CA HIS A 190 -8.09 19.91 5.96
C HIS A 190 -9.46 20.10 6.61
N GLN A 191 -10.54 20.15 5.84
CA GLN A 191 -11.89 20.39 6.35
C GLN A 191 -12.40 19.24 7.22
N ARG A 192 -12.17 17.98 6.81
CA ARG A 192 -12.72 16.82 7.51
C ARG A 192 -11.83 16.26 8.62
N TYR A 193 -10.52 16.34 8.46
CA TYR A 193 -9.58 15.63 9.33
C TYR A 193 -8.51 16.54 9.93
N GLN A 194 -8.51 17.84 9.60
CA GLN A 194 -7.47 18.81 9.98
C GLN A 194 -6.05 18.28 9.69
N SER A 195 -5.92 17.53 8.61
CA SER A 195 -4.68 16.85 8.18
C SER A 195 -4.29 17.27 6.77
N LYS A 196 -3.07 16.85 6.37
CA LYS A 196 -2.55 17.03 5.02
C LYS A 196 -2.31 15.66 4.40
N PRO A 197 -2.19 15.57 3.05
CA PRO A 197 -1.70 14.36 2.39
C PRO A 197 -0.33 13.94 2.97
N VAL A 198 -0.07 12.64 3.00
CA VAL A 198 1.23 12.09 3.46
C VAL A 198 2.36 12.52 2.54
N HIS A 199 2.09 12.63 1.24
CA HIS A 199 3.01 13.13 0.23
C HIS A 199 2.73 14.61 -0.05
N THR A 200 3.74 15.33 -0.52
CA THR A 200 3.56 16.61 -1.21
C THR A 200 3.21 16.37 -2.69
N LEU A 201 2.66 17.41 -3.35
CA LEU A 201 2.43 17.34 -4.80
C LEU A 201 3.71 17.03 -5.57
N ALA A 202 4.83 17.67 -5.22
CA ALA A 202 6.12 17.45 -5.87
C ALA A 202 6.61 16.00 -5.73
N GLU A 203 6.46 15.40 -4.55
CA GLU A 203 6.77 13.98 -4.34
C GLU A 203 5.89 13.08 -5.20
N MET A 204 4.60 13.34 -5.29
CA MET A 204 3.70 12.55 -6.12
C MET A 204 4.00 12.68 -7.62
N GLN A 205 4.35 13.86 -8.10
CA GLN A 205 4.79 14.08 -9.47
C GLN A 205 6.11 13.35 -9.77
N LEU A 206 7.07 13.39 -8.84
CA LEU A 206 8.31 12.62 -8.94
C LEU A 206 8.03 11.10 -8.99
N LEU A 207 7.22 10.59 -8.09
CA LEU A 207 6.86 9.17 -8.04
C LEU A 207 6.11 8.75 -9.31
N GLN A 208 5.18 9.56 -9.80
CA GLN A 208 4.47 9.30 -11.05
C GLN A 208 5.41 9.29 -12.26
N SER A 209 6.40 10.18 -12.30
CA SER A 209 7.42 10.19 -13.37
C SER A 209 8.31 8.95 -13.34
N ASN A 210 8.63 8.44 -12.15
CA ASN A 210 9.42 7.21 -11.98
C ASN A 210 8.61 5.94 -12.26
N PHE A 211 7.29 5.97 -12.02
CA PHE A 211 6.39 4.82 -12.13
C PHE A 211 5.12 5.15 -12.93
N PRO A 212 5.24 5.62 -14.18
CA PRO A 212 4.09 6.09 -14.97
C PRO A 212 3.08 5.00 -15.31
N GLN A 213 3.50 3.71 -15.26
CA GLN A 213 2.61 2.58 -15.47
C GLN A 213 1.90 2.12 -14.19
N ASN A 214 2.39 2.53 -13.02
CA ASN A 214 1.87 2.10 -11.73
C ASN A 214 1.06 3.19 -11.02
N ILE A 215 1.36 4.47 -11.24
CA ILE A 215 0.71 5.60 -10.58
C ILE A 215 -0.14 6.34 -11.59
N ILE A 216 -1.46 6.13 -11.55
CA ILE A 216 -2.40 6.68 -12.51
C ILE A 216 -3.37 7.62 -11.79
N GLN A 217 -3.57 8.81 -12.36
CA GLN A 217 -4.55 9.78 -11.87
C GLN A 217 -5.85 9.66 -12.66
N TYR A 218 -6.96 9.70 -11.95
CA TYR A 218 -8.32 9.86 -12.47
C TYR A 218 -8.91 11.15 -11.95
N ASN A 219 -9.36 12.02 -12.85
CA ASN A 219 -10.10 13.24 -12.48
C ASN A 219 -11.53 13.15 -13.01
N ALA A 220 -12.49 13.55 -12.18
CA ALA A 220 -13.88 13.74 -12.57
C ALA A 220 -14.17 15.22 -12.78
N TYR A 221 -14.81 15.53 -13.91
CA TYR A 221 -15.15 16.89 -14.30
C TYR A 221 -16.66 17.05 -14.49
N LYS A 222 -17.16 18.21 -14.10
CA LYS A 222 -18.49 18.69 -14.40
C LYS A 222 -18.38 20.08 -15.01
N ASP A 223 -19.02 20.31 -16.16
CA ASP A 223 -18.96 21.60 -16.86
C ASP A 223 -17.52 22.14 -17.00
N SER A 224 -16.57 21.23 -17.34
CA SER A 224 -15.13 21.49 -17.53
C SER A 224 -14.34 21.89 -16.27
N HIS A 225 -14.93 21.85 -15.07
CA HIS A 225 -14.18 22.04 -13.82
C HIS A 225 -14.07 20.74 -13.01
N ILE A 226 -12.97 20.58 -12.30
CA ILE A 226 -12.72 19.38 -11.51
C ILE A 226 -13.65 19.32 -10.29
N VAL A 227 -14.29 18.17 -10.09
CA VAL A 227 -15.17 17.93 -8.94
C VAL A 227 -14.69 16.79 -8.03
N GLY A 228 -13.68 16.06 -8.45
CA GLY A 228 -13.07 15.00 -7.65
C GLY A 228 -12.02 14.22 -8.41
N GLY A 229 -11.33 13.32 -7.73
CA GLY A 229 -10.31 12.47 -8.33
C GLY A 229 -9.91 11.29 -7.46
N VAL A 230 -9.22 10.35 -8.09
CA VAL A 230 -8.62 9.18 -7.45
C VAL A 230 -7.24 8.97 -8.03
N THR A 231 -6.23 8.92 -7.17
CA THR A 231 -4.88 8.45 -7.53
C THR A 231 -4.80 6.96 -7.22
N ILE A 232 -4.57 6.13 -8.21
CA ILE A 232 -4.41 4.69 -8.00
C ILE A 232 -2.96 4.26 -8.10
N TYR A 233 -2.63 3.21 -7.33
CA TYR A 233 -1.38 2.47 -7.40
C TYR A 233 -1.65 1.08 -7.95
N LEU A 234 -1.03 0.76 -9.09
CA LEU A 234 -1.18 -0.54 -9.73
C LEU A 234 -0.05 -1.47 -9.32
N SER A 235 -0.42 -2.60 -8.78
CA SER A 235 0.45 -3.77 -8.62
C SER A 235 -0.08 -4.92 -9.49
N GLN A 236 0.49 -6.11 -9.39
CA GLN A 236 0.19 -7.17 -10.38
C GLN A 236 -1.29 -7.61 -10.41
N GLN A 237 -1.98 -7.56 -9.27
CA GLN A 237 -3.38 -8.00 -9.18
C GLN A 237 -4.26 -7.05 -8.38
N VAL A 238 -3.69 -5.95 -7.86
CA VAL A 238 -4.41 -4.99 -7.02
C VAL A 238 -4.35 -3.61 -7.63
N VAL A 239 -5.51 -2.99 -7.74
CA VAL A 239 -5.70 -1.56 -7.93
C VAL A 239 -5.88 -0.94 -6.55
N HIS A 240 -4.91 -0.20 -6.03
CA HIS A 240 -5.02 0.46 -4.73
C HIS A 240 -5.38 1.93 -4.90
N ALA A 241 -6.45 2.40 -4.26
CA ALA A 241 -6.83 3.81 -4.22
C ALA A 241 -5.99 4.54 -3.16
N GLN A 242 -4.85 5.09 -3.57
CA GLN A 242 -3.92 5.81 -2.68
C GLN A 242 -4.51 7.10 -2.14
N TYR A 243 -5.14 7.88 -3.03
CA TYR A 243 -5.88 9.08 -2.69
C TYR A 243 -7.22 9.07 -3.40
N SER A 244 -8.26 9.49 -2.71
CA SER A 244 -9.63 9.53 -3.23
C SER A 244 -10.37 10.67 -2.56
N SER A 245 -10.83 11.65 -3.33
CA SER A 245 -11.51 12.83 -2.81
C SER A 245 -12.41 13.50 -3.84
N GLY A 246 -13.42 14.18 -3.37
CA GLY A 246 -14.24 15.11 -4.14
C GLY A 246 -14.59 16.32 -3.32
N ASN A 247 -14.82 17.45 -4.00
CA ASN A 247 -15.44 18.61 -3.37
C ASN A 247 -16.94 18.36 -3.09
N ASP A 248 -17.64 19.29 -2.45
CA ASP A 248 -19.04 19.11 -2.08
C ASP A 248 -19.94 18.84 -3.29
N GLU A 249 -19.66 19.49 -4.43
CA GLU A 249 -20.40 19.26 -5.67
C GLU A 249 -20.16 17.86 -6.22
N GLY A 250 -18.91 17.40 -6.25
CA GLY A 250 -18.53 16.07 -6.67
C GLY A 250 -19.14 14.98 -5.81
N MET A 251 -19.06 15.14 -4.49
CA MET A 251 -19.67 14.20 -3.55
C MET A 251 -21.20 14.16 -3.70
N ALA A 252 -21.84 15.31 -3.91
CA ALA A 252 -23.28 15.39 -4.12
C ALA A 252 -23.73 14.86 -5.50
N SER A 253 -22.85 14.86 -6.52
CA SER A 253 -23.18 14.46 -7.89
C SER A 253 -22.70 13.04 -8.28
N GLY A 254 -22.00 12.32 -7.40
CA GLY A 254 -21.57 10.94 -7.62
C GLY A 254 -20.23 10.81 -8.35
N ALA A 255 -19.32 11.75 -8.16
CA ALA A 255 -17.98 11.72 -8.78
C ALA A 255 -17.18 10.48 -8.39
N MET A 256 -17.25 10.05 -7.14
CA MET A 256 -16.54 8.84 -6.69
C MET A 256 -17.11 7.58 -7.32
N GLU A 257 -18.45 7.49 -7.40
CA GLU A 257 -19.13 6.35 -7.96
C GLU A 257 -18.80 6.14 -9.45
N ILE A 258 -18.76 7.20 -10.24
CA ILE A 258 -18.45 7.08 -11.67
C ILE A 258 -16.97 6.79 -11.92
N ILE A 259 -16.05 7.28 -11.06
CA ILE A 259 -14.62 6.94 -11.13
C ILE A 259 -14.43 5.45 -10.81
N TYR A 260 -15.01 4.95 -9.70
CA TYR A 260 -14.86 3.54 -9.32
C TYR A 260 -15.55 2.59 -10.30
N ASP A 261 -16.69 2.97 -10.86
CA ASP A 261 -17.36 2.22 -11.93
C ASP A 261 -16.42 2.08 -13.15
N LYS A 262 -15.79 3.18 -13.58
CA LYS A 262 -14.84 3.17 -14.68
C LYS A 262 -13.61 2.29 -14.37
N ILE A 263 -13.03 2.42 -13.18
CA ILE A 263 -11.87 1.62 -12.76
C ILE A 263 -12.21 0.13 -12.78
N MET A 264 -13.34 -0.27 -12.19
CA MET A 264 -13.68 -1.68 -12.02
C MET A 264 -14.22 -2.33 -13.29
N CYS A 265 -15.05 -1.60 -14.06
CA CYS A 265 -15.80 -2.19 -15.16
C CYS A 265 -15.19 -1.94 -16.54
N GLU A 266 -14.38 -0.88 -16.70
CA GLU A 266 -13.83 -0.51 -17.99
C GLU A 266 -12.31 -0.71 -18.05
N ASP A 267 -11.56 -0.14 -17.08
CA ASP A 267 -10.11 -0.04 -17.19
C ASP A 267 -9.37 -1.26 -16.62
N TYR A 268 -9.90 -1.87 -15.53
CA TYR A 268 -9.25 -2.99 -14.83
C TYR A 268 -10.21 -4.15 -14.46
N PRO A 269 -11.10 -4.59 -15.36
CA PRO A 269 -12.07 -5.67 -15.05
C PRO A 269 -11.39 -7.02 -14.75
N ASP A 270 -10.16 -7.22 -15.24
CA ASP A 270 -9.40 -8.46 -15.08
C ASP A 270 -8.49 -8.46 -13.82
N TYR A 271 -8.40 -7.34 -13.11
CA TYR A 271 -7.69 -7.31 -11.83
C TYR A 271 -8.47 -8.06 -10.75
N ALA A 272 -7.74 -8.70 -9.84
CA ALA A 272 -8.42 -9.45 -8.78
C ALA A 272 -9.08 -8.51 -7.75
N TYR A 273 -8.37 -7.44 -7.36
CA TYR A 273 -8.79 -6.62 -6.23
C TYR A 273 -8.74 -5.12 -6.53
N LEU A 274 -9.76 -4.38 -6.07
CA LEU A 274 -9.71 -2.95 -5.84
C LEU A 274 -9.63 -2.72 -4.32
N ASP A 275 -8.50 -2.22 -3.86
CA ASP A 275 -8.26 -1.93 -2.45
C ASP A 275 -8.48 -0.44 -2.17
N LEU A 276 -9.46 -0.13 -1.34
CA LEU A 276 -9.85 1.23 -0.97
C LEU A 276 -9.09 1.74 0.26
N GLY A 277 -8.12 0.96 0.76
CA GLY A 277 -7.27 1.31 1.89
C GLY A 277 -7.96 1.34 3.25
N SER A 278 -7.22 1.75 4.28
CA SER A 278 -7.61 1.74 5.68
C SER A 278 -8.78 2.69 6.00
N SER A 279 -9.53 2.32 7.05
CA SER A 279 -10.61 3.13 7.63
C SER A 279 -10.50 3.23 9.15
N THR A 280 -9.27 3.24 9.67
CA THR A 280 -8.98 3.39 11.11
C THR A 280 -8.33 4.74 11.42
N GLU A 281 -8.56 5.22 12.62
CA GLU A 281 -8.05 6.47 13.19
C GLU A 281 -7.36 6.21 14.54
N GLN A 282 -6.75 7.25 15.13
CA GLN A 282 -6.18 7.24 16.47
C GLN A 282 -5.24 6.04 16.72
N GLY A 283 -4.25 5.84 15.84
CA GLY A 283 -3.30 4.73 15.98
C GLY A 283 -3.95 3.35 15.87
N CYS A 284 -4.95 3.21 15.02
CA CYS A 284 -5.69 1.98 14.74
C CYS A 284 -6.70 1.55 15.82
N SER A 285 -6.96 2.39 16.84
CA SER A 285 -7.86 2.06 17.94
C SER A 285 -9.34 2.33 17.68
N VAL A 286 -9.64 3.15 16.67
CA VAL A 286 -11.01 3.58 16.33
C VAL A 286 -11.30 3.31 14.85
N ILE A 287 -12.46 2.72 14.57
CA ILE A 287 -12.98 2.58 13.21
C ILE A 287 -13.73 3.87 12.84
N ASN A 288 -13.40 4.46 11.70
CA ASN A 288 -14.22 5.51 11.10
C ASN A 288 -15.43 4.86 10.40
N GLU A 289 -16.55 4.75 11.13
CA GLU A 289 -17.78 4.08 10.67
C GLU A 289 -18.35 4.69 9.38
N GLY A 290 -18.26 6.01 9.24
CA GLY A 290 -18.71 6.70 8.04
C GLY A 290 -17.88 6.31 6.81
N LEU A 291 -16.55 6.31 6.96
CA LEU A 291 -15.63 5.98 5.89
C LEU A 291 -15.70 4.50 5.51
N ILE A 292 -15.69 3.59 6.49
CA ILE A 292 -15.78 2.16 6.19
C ILE A 292 -17.14 1.80 5.57
N GLY A 293 -18.23 2.40 6.08
CA GLY A 293 -19.57 2.21 5.52
C GLY A 293 -19.70 2.71 4.08
N PHE A 294 -19.05 3.84 3.75
CA PHE A 294 -18.96 4.34 2.38
C PHE A 294 -18.22 3.33 1.47
N LYS A 295 -17.02 2.90 1.87
CA LYS A 295 -16.21 1.95 1.10
C LYS A 295 -16.90 0.59 0.92
N GLU A 296 -17.47 0.02 1.98
CA GLU A 296 -18.25 -1.22 1.90
C GLU A 296 -19.48 -1.11 0.99
N GLY A 297 -20.01 0.09 0.84
CA GLY A 297 -21.13 0.37 -0.05
C GLY A 297 -20.84 0.06 -1.52
N PHE A 298 -19.58 0.03 -1.94
CA PHE A 298 -19.14 -0.41 -3.26
C PHE A 298 -19.00 -1.94 -3.39
N GLY A 299 -19.43 -2.71 -2.39
CA GLY A 299 -19.41 -4.18 -2.43
C GLY A 299 -18.14 -4.79 -1.89
N GLY A 300 -17.28 -4.01 -1.25
CA GLY A 300 -16.05 -4.48 -0.62
C GLY A 300 -16.27 -5.08 0.77
N ARG A 301 -15.24 -5.79 1.26
CA ARG A 301 -15.16 -6.30 2.63
C ARG A 301 -13.74 -6.15 3.16
N ALA A 302 -13.57 -6.45 4.44
CA ALA A 302 -12.37 -6.16 5.19
C ALA A 302 -11.15 -6.97 4.75
N VAL A 303 -10.03 -6.28 4.67
CA VAL A 303 -8.67 -6.83 4.71
C VAL A 303 -7.92 -6.12 5.82
N VAL A 304 -7.10 -6.84 6.59
CA VAL A 304 -6.33 -6.25 7.68
C VAL A 304 -4.90 -5.94 7.25
N TYR A 305 -4.36 -4.87 7.84
CA TYR A 305 -2.98 -4.43 7.68
C TYR A 305 -2.33 -4.50 9.06
N ASP A 306 -1.52 -5.52 9.26
CA ASP A 306 -0.96 -5.86 10.55
C ASP A 306 0.47 -5.34 10.72
N THR A 307 0.77 -4.87 11.92
CA THR A 307 2.13 -4.66 12.39
C THR A 307 2.36 -5.54 13.62
N TYR A 308 3.45 -6.27 13.60
CA TYR A 308 3.90 -7.12 14.70
C TYR A 308 5.08 -6.50 15.41
N GLU A 309 5.27 -6.86 16.67
CA GLU A 309 6.44 -6.48 17.47
C GLU A 309 7.04 -7.65 18.21
N TRP A 310 8.37 -7.61 18.40
CA TRP A 310 9.06 -8.47 19.35
C TRP A 310 10.30 -7.81 19.91
N GLY A 311 10.71 -8.24 21.13
CA GLY A 311 12.00 -7.87 21.72
C GLY A 311 13.14 -8.73 21.22
N LEU A 312 14.33 -8.18 21.19
CA LEU A 312 15.56 -8.84 20.78
C LEU A 312 16.42 -9.23 21.98
#